data_c235958d41ed40e187bccf216c04b71a
#
_entry.id   c235958d41ed40e187bccf216c04b71a
#
_cell.length_a   1.000
_cell.length_b   1.000
_cell.length_c   1.000
_cell.angle_alpha   90.00
_cell.angle_beta   90.00
_cell.angle_gamma   90.00
#
_symmetry.space_group_name_H-M   'P 1'
#
loop_
_entity.id
_entity.type
_entity.pdbx_description
1 polymer ?
#
loop_
_entity_poly.entity_id
_entity_poly.type
_entity_poly.pdbx_seq_one_letter_code
_entity_poly.pdbx_strand_id
1 'polypeptide(L)'
;VKQKTTNNAKIADHPILMATLYNYFAAEYQALCYQAYNVAKERTILLHKTFPKKKNMAIVLDIDETVLNNSPYQAKMIQINAHYDSCWNTWCRQADAKPVPGAVSFLKYADSLGFNIFYVSNRKEKAVK
;
A
#
# COMPACT_ATOMS: atom_id res chain seq x y z
N VAL A 1 1.44 -20.69 -32.56
CA VAL A 1 0.12 -20.11 -32.29
C VAL A 1 -0.53 -20.72 -31.04
N LYS A 2 -0.38 -22.05 -30.75
CA LYS A 2 -0.98 -22.72 -29.59
C LYS A 2 -0.44 -22.28 -28.22
N GLN A 3 0.78 -21.79 -28.13
CA GLN A 3 1.41 -21.39 -26.84
C GLN A 3 0.89 -20.06 -26.31
N LYS A 4 0.49 -19.12 -27.17
CA LYS A 4 -0.08 -17.82 -26.77
C LYS A 4 -1.48 -17.96 -26.14
N THR A 5 -2.28 -18.88 -26.61
CA THR A 5 -3.67 -19.08 -26.15
C THR A 5 -3.70 -19.70 -24.73
N THR A 6 -2.78 -20.61 -24.41
CA THR A 6 -2.70 -21.26 -23.10
C THR A 6 -2.22 -20.31 -21.99
N ASN A 7 -1.36 -19.33 -22.31
CA ASN A 7 -0.91 -18.34 -21.31
C ASN A 7 -2.02 -17.33 -21.00
N ASN A 8 -2.77 -16.88 -22.00
CA ASN A 8 -3.87 -15.93 -21.78
C ASN A 8 -5.00 -16.53 -20.94
N ALA A 9 -5.36 -17.80 -21.15
CA ALA A 9 -6.35 -18.49 -20.33
C ALA A 9 -5.90 -18.59 -18.86
N LYS A 10 -4.63 -18.93 -18.60
CA LYS A 10 -4.07 -18.99 -17.23
C LYS A 10 -4.05 -17.64 -16.53
N ILE A 11 -3.84 -16.54 -17.25
CA ILE A 11 -3.89 -15.18 -16.71
C ILE A 11 -5.33 -14.82 -16.33
N ALA A 12 -6.30 -15.12 -17.18
CA ALA A 12 -7.71 -14.82 -16.94
C ALA A 12 -8.27 -15.52 -15.68
N ASP A 13 -7.78 -16.70 -15.36
CA ASP A 13 -8.22 -17.50 -14.22
C ASP A 13 -7.38 -17.24 -12.94
N HIS A 14 -6.43 -16.30 -12.97
CA HIS A 14 -5.57 -16.05 -11.81
C HIS A 14 -6.37 -15.43 -10.65
N PRO A 15 -6.36 -16.02 -9.45
CA PRO A 15 -7.28 -15.67 -8.36
C PRO A 15 -7.19 -14.22 -7.89
N ILE A 16 -6.03 -13.56 -8.02
CA ILE A 16 -5.87 -12.16 -7.62
C ILE A 16 -5.99 -11.16 -8.79
N LEU A 17 -6.33 -11.62 -10.01
CA LEU A 17 -6.35 -10.74 -11.19
C LEU A 17 -7.25 -9.53 -10.99
N MET A 18 -8.51 -9.76 -10.60
CA MET A 18 -9.50 -8.69 -10.49
C MET A 18 -9.13 -7.68 -9.38
N ALA A 19 -8.65 -8.16 -8.24
CA ALA A 19 -8.17 -7.31 -7.15
C ALA A 19 -6.96 -6.47 -7.60
N THR A 20 -6.03 -7.08 -8.33
CA THR A 20 -4.85 -6.37 -8.86
C THR A 20 -5.24 -5.31 -9.87
N LEU A 21 -6.15 -5.62 -10.80
CA LEU A 21 -6.66 -4.65 -11.78
C LEU A 21 -7.35 -3.47 -11.08
N TYR A 22 -8.16 -3.75 -10.07
CA TYR A 22 -8.82 -2.72 -9.28
C TYR A 22 -7.80 -1.80 -8.59
N ASN A 23 -6.84 -2.34 -7.87
CA ASN A 23 -5.82 -1.57 -7.17
C ASN A 23 -4.90 -0.78 -8.12
N TYR A 24 -4.70 -1.29 -9.34
CA TYR A 24 -3.78 -0.70 -10.30
C TYR A 24 -4.42 0.41 -11.16
N PHE A 25 -5.69 0.22 -11.58
CA PHE A 25 -6.32 1.06 -12.60
C PHE A 25 -7.58 1.80 -12.13
N ALA A 26 -8.28 1.32 -11.10
CA ALA A 26 -9.58 1.88 -10.77
C ALA A 26 -9.47 3.27 -10.13
N ALA A 27 -10.17 4.24 -10.70
CA ALA A 27 -10.29 5.58 -10.15
C ALA A 27 -11.02 5.56 -8.79
N GLU A 28 -11.95 4.64 -8.60
CA GLU A 28 -12.65 4.40 -7.35
C GLU A 28 -11.70 3.99 -6.22
N TYR A 29 -10.73 3.13 -6.50
CA TYR A 29 -9.71 2.77 -5.51
C TYR A 29 -8.90 4.00 -5.07
N GLN A 30 -8.47 4.82 -6.02
CA GLN A 30 -7.75 6.05 -5.71
C GLN A 30 -8.60 7.01 -4.88
N ALA A 31 -9.88 7.18 -5.25
CA ALA A 31 -10.82 8.02 -4.50
C ALA A 31 -11.01 7.54 -3.06
N LEU A 32 -11.16 6.21 -2.85
CA LEU A 32 -11.27 5.62 -1.53
C LEU A 32 -9.99 5.81 -0.70
N CYS A 33 -8.82 5.70 -1.30
CA CYS A 33 -7.55 5.98 -0.62
C CYS A 33 -7.47 7.44 -0.16
N TYR A 34 -7.78 8.40 -1.03
CA TYR A 34 -7.83 9.81 -0.65
C TYR A 34 -8.87 10.08 0.43
N GLN A 35 -10.05 9.49 0.33
CA GLN A 35 -11.09 9.61 1.36
C GLN A 35 -10.59 9.13 2.72
N ALA A 36 -9.97 7.95 2.78
CA ALA A 36 -9.43 7.40 4.01
C ALA A 36 -8.38 8.33 4.65
N TYR A 37 -7.44 8.83 3.86
CA TYR A 37 -6.41 9.75 4.37
C TYR A 37 -6.95 11.13 4.70
N ASN A 38 -7.98 11.64 4.04
CA ASN A 38 -8.66 12.88 4.41
C ASN A 38 -9.34 12.73 5.77
N VAL A 39 -10.08 11.64 6.01
CA VAL A 39 -10.68 11.35 7.31
C VAL A 39 -9.62 11.22 8.41
N ALA A 40 -8.50 10.52 8.13
CA ALA A 40 -7.39 10.42 9.07
C ALA A 40 -6.79 11.80 9.40
N LYS A 41 -6.64 12.67 8.40
CA LYS A 41 -6.16 14.04 8.57
C LYS A 41 -7.09 14.88 9.44
N GLU A 42 -8.39 14.84 9.18
CA GLU A 42 -9.40 15.54 9.99
C GLU A 42 -9.37 15.07 11.44
N ARG A 43 -9.23 13.76 11.66
CA ARG A 43 -9.11 13.20 13.01
C ARG A 43 -7.84 13.64 13.70
N THR A 44 -6.72 13.71 12.99
CA THR A 44 -5.43 14.18 13.52
C THR A 44 -5.52 15.65 13.94
N ILE A 45 -6.16 16.50 13.12
CA ILE A 45 -6.41 17.91 13.44
C ILE A 45 -7.25 18.03 14.72
N LEU A 46 -8.32 17.26 14.82
CA LEU A 46 -9.19 17.27 16.00
C LEU A 46 -8.43 16.89 17.26
N LEU A 47 -7.65 15.80 17.21
CA LEU A 47 -6.84 15.35 18.35
C LEU A 47 -5.79 16.39 18.77
N HIS A 48 -5.11 16.99 17.81
CA HIS A 48 -4.11 18.04 18.08
C HIS A 48 -4.76 19.26 18.75
N LYS A 49 -5.95 19.69 18.31
CA LYS A 49 -6.69 20.80 18.93
C LYS A 49 -7.24 20.43 20.30
N THR A 50 -7.72 19.21 20.48
CA THR A 50 -8.32 18.76 21.76
C THR A 50 -7.26 18.59 22.86
N PHE A 51 -6.05 18.21 22.48
CA PHE A 51 -4.97 17.91 23.41
C PHE A 51 -3.69 18.70 23.11
N PRO A 52 -3.73 20.05 23.10
CA PRO A 52 -2.62 20.88 22.60
C PRO A 52 -1.35 20.78 23.45
N LYS A 53 -1.46 20.33 24.70
CA LYS A 53 -0.32 20.15 25.64
C LYS A 53 0.18 18.70 25.69
N LYS A 54 -0.48 17.77 24.99
CA LYS A 54 -0.10 16.36 25.05
C LYS A 54 1.10 16.13 24.13
N LYS A 55 2.22 15.74 24.74
CA LYS A 55 3.43 15.31 24.05
C LYS A 55 3.33 13.82 23.69
N ASN A 56 4.09 13.38 22.71
CA ASN A 56 4.21 11.97 22.33
C ASN A 56 2.91 11.34 21.78
N MET A 57 2.10 12.11 21.05
CA MET A 57 1.03 11.52 20.24
C MET A 57 1.66 10.72 19.09
N ALA A 58 1.03 9.61 18.76
CA ALA A 58 1.54 8.71 17.73
C ALA A 58 0.45 8.29 16.74
N ILE A 59 0.89 8.01 15.53
CA ILE A 59 0.12 7.37 14.47
C ILE A 59 0.80 6.04 14.17
N VAL A 60 0.04 4.97 14.16
CA VAL A 60 0.50 3.62 13.83
C VAL A 60 -0.17 3.19 12.54
N LEU A 61 0.62 2.77 11.55
CA LEU A 61 0.13 2.33 10.25
C LEU A 61 0.78 0.99 9.88
N ASP A 62 0.04 0.20 9.12
CA ASP A 62 0.61 -0.88 8.34
C ASP A 62 1.33 -0.32 7.10
N ILE A 63 2.14 -1.13 6.43
CA ILE A 63 2.91 -0.72 5.26
C ILE A 63 2.24 -1.14 3.97
N ASP A 64 1.96 -2.45 3.81
CA ASP A 64 1.56 -3.03 2.54
C ASP A 64 0.08 -2.78 2.24
N GLU A 65 -0.22 -2.21 1.07
CA GLU A 65 -1.54 -1.73 0.66
C GLU A 65 -2.14 -0.64 1.58
N THR A 66 -1.38 -0.19 2.56
CA THR A 66 -1.73 0.95 3.42
C THR A 66 -0.90 2.17 3.05
N VAL A 67 0.42 2.11 3.17
CA VAL A 67 1.33 3.20 2.79
C VAL A 67 1.94 2.97 1.42
N LEU A 68 2.28 1.73 1.08
CA LEU A 68 2.90 1.31 -0.17
C LEU A 68 1.93 0.46 -1.01
N ASN A 69 1.89 0.75 -2.30
CA ASN A 69 1.11 0.01 -3.29
C ASN A 69 1.98 -1.06 -3.96
N ASN A 70 1.67 -2.33 -3.71
CA ASN A 70 2.36 -3.48 -4.26
C ASN A 70 1.68 -4.07 -5.52
N SER A 71 0.68 -3.40 -6.08
CA SER A 71 -0.01 -3.89 -7.28
C SER A 71 0.93 -4.14 -8.48
N PRO A 72 2.05 -3.41 -8.69
CA PRO A 72 3.02 -3.77 -9.73
C PRO A 72 3.66 -5.14 -9.51
N TYR A 73 3.97 -5.49 -8.25
CA TYR A 73 4.47 -6.83 -7.91
C TYR A 73 3.40 -7.89 -8.18
N GLN A 74 2.16 -7.66 -7.74
CA GLN A 74 1.04 -8.57 -7.97
C GLN A 74 0.80 -8.81 -9.46
N ALA A 75 0.82 -7.74 -10.26
CA ALA A 75 0.72 -7.83 -11.72
C ALA A 75 1.83 -8.69 -12.34
N LYS A 76 3.06 -8.55 -11.85
CA LYS A 76 4.18 -9.38 -12.29
C LYS A 76 3.98 -10.86 -11.96
N MET A 77 3.48 -11.17 -10.75
CA MET A 77 3.20 -12.57 -10.35
C MET A 77 2.12 -13.20 -11.23
N ILE A 78 1.07 -12.45 -11.59
CA ILE A 78 0.04 -12.89 -12.54
C ILE A 78 0.65 -13.20 -13.91
N GLN A 79 1.49 -12.30 -14.45
CA GLN A 79 2.12 -12.47 -15.76
C GLN A 79 2.95 -13.76 -15.86
N ILE A 80 3.68 -14.10 -14.80
CA ILE A 80 4.52 -15.29 -14.76
C ILE A 80 3.82 -16.52 -14.17
N ASN A 81 2.53 -16.41 -13.84
CA ASN A 81 1.71 -17.44 -13.19
C ASN A 81 2.41 -18.02 -11.95
N ALA A 82 2.95 -17.17 -11.10
CA ALA A 82 3.64 -17.53 -9.86
C ALA A 82 2.77 -17.30 -8.63
N HIS A 83 3.10 -18.01 -7.54
CA HIS A 83 2.43 -17.78 -6.25
C HIS A 83 2.76 -16.39 -5.70
N TYR A 84 1.84 -15.84 -4.90
CA TYR A 84 1.92 -14.49 -4.33
C TYR A 84 3.23 -14.23 -3.55
N ASP A 85 3.73 -15.18 -2.80
CA ASP A 85 4.94 -15.04 -1.99
C ASP A 85 6.26 -15.24 -2.77
N SER A 86 6.15 -15.66 -4.04
CA SER A 86 7.32 -15.80 -4.90
C SER A 86 8.00 -14.45 -5.09
N CYS A 87 9.32 -14.41 -4.87
CA CYS A 87 10.13 -13.20 -5.03
C CYS A 87 9.74 -12.00 -4.14
N TRP A 88 8.85 -12.17 -3.15
CA TRP A 88 8.39 -11.08 -2.29
C TRP A 88 9.54 -10.33 -1.60
N ASN A 89 10.48 -11.07 -0.99
CA ASN A 89 11.63 -10.45 -0.34
C ASN A 89 12.52 -9.67 -1.32
N THR A 90 12.58 -10.09 -2.59
CA THR A 90 13.33 -9.38 -3.62
C THR A 90 12.63 -8.06 -3.97
N TRP A 91 11.31 -8.10 -4.16
CA TRP A 91 10.51 -6.91 -4.37
C TRP A 91 10.66 -5.89 -3.23
N CYS A 92 10.54 -6.32 -1.98
CA CYS A 92 10.71 -5.44 -0.83
C CYS A 92 12.10 -4.77 -0.81
N ARG A 93 13.16 -5.52 -1.13
CA ARG A 93 14.53 -4.97 -1.18
C ARG A 93 14.79 -4.03 -2.34
N GLN A 94 14.06 -4.13 -3.44
CA GLN A 94 14.15 -3.18 -4.55
C GLN A 94 13.65 -1.79 -4.15
N ALA A 95 12.72 -1.72 -3.19
CA ALA A 95 12.13 -0.48 -2.70
C ALA A 95 11.46 0.37 -3.82
N ASP A 96 10.88 -0.29 -4.82
CA ASP A 96 10.26 0.36 -5.99
C ASP A 96 8.76 0.65 -5.81
N ALA A 97 8.15 0.16 -4.72
CA ALA A 97 6.74 0.36 -4.43
C ALA A 97 6.42 1.86 -4.30
N LYS A 98 5.41 2.31 -5.04
CA LYS A 98 4.94 3.69 -4.97
C LYS A 98 4.01 3.86 -3.77
N PRO A 99 3.88 5.08 -3.23
CA PRO A 99 2.94 5.31 -2.14
C PRO A 99 1.50 5.14 -2.60
N VAL A 100 0.66 4.68 -1.69
CA VAL A 100 -0.80 4.71 -1.85
C VAL A 100 -1.26 6.18 -1.94
N PRO A 101 -2.26 6.50 -2.80
CA PRO A 101 -2.78 7.86 -2.95
C PRO A 101 -3.18 8.47 -1.61
N GLY A 102 -2.68 9.69 -1.33
CA GLY A 102 -2.95 10.41 -0.09
C GLY A 102 -1.97 10.12 1.06
N ALA A 103 -1.29 8.98 1.08
CA ALA A 103 -0.43 8.56 2.19
C ALA A 103 0.67 9.58 2.52
N VAL A 104 1.46 9.97 1.53
CA VAL A 104 2.59 10.90 1.73
C VAL A 104 2.14 12.26 2.26
N SER A 105 1.06 12.80 1.69
CA SER A 105 0.53 14.11 2.12
C SER A 105 0.02 14.07 3.56
N PHE A 106 -0.67 12.99 3.93
CA PHE A 106 -1.13 12.76 5.30
C PHE A 106 0.04 12.63 6.29
N LEU A 107 1.01 11.78 5.98
CA LEU A 107 2.16 11.54 6.86
C LEU A 107 3.00 12.80 7.08
N LYS A 108 3.31 13.55 6.03
CA LYS A 108 4.00 14.84 6.15
C LYS A 108 3.21 15.84 7.00
N TYR A 109 1.89 15.86 6.85
CA TYR A 109 1.05 16.74 7.66
C TYR A 109 1.05 16.32 9.13
N ALA A 110 0.91 15.04 9.43
CA ALA A 110 0.95 14.52 10.79
C ALA A 110 2.29 14.80 11.50
N ASP A 111 3.39 14.57 10.77
CA ASP A 111 4.74 14.90 11.23
C ASP A 111 4.89 16.40 11.55
N SER A 112 4.36 17.27 10.69
CA SER A 112 4.38 18.73 10.94
C SER A 112 3.60 19.17 12.17
N LEU A 113 2.65 18.36 12.66
CA LEU A 113 1.93 18.56 13.91
C LEU A 113 2.62 17.90 15.12
N GLY A 114 3.79 17.29 14.94
CA GLY A 114 4.57 16.66 16.00
C GLY A 114 4.08 15.26 16.41
N PHE A 115 3.35 14.56 15.55
CA PHE A 115 3.00 13.17 15.78
C PHE A 115 4.19 12.26 15.45
N ASN A 116 4.47 11.32 16.34
CA ASN A 116 5.40 10.23 16.04
C ASN A 116 4.73 9.23 15.09
N ILE A 117 5.45 8.80 14.06
CA ILE A 117 4.93 7.86 13.06
C ILE A 117 5.61 6.51 13.25
N PHE A 118 4.80 5.47 13.47
CA PHE A 118 5.26 4.10 13.61
C PHE A 118 4.65 3.23 12.53
N TYR A 119 5.47 2.37 11.95
CA TYR A 119 5.03 1.35 11.00
C TYR A 119 5.06 -0.02 11.67
N VAL A 120 3.97 -0.76 11.52
CA VAL A 120 3.85 -2.15 11.97
C VAL A 120 3.55 -3.00 10.75
N SER A 121 4.40 -3.95 10.46
CA SER A 121 4.28 -4.79 9.27
C SER A 121 4.64 -6.23 9.57
N ASN A 122 4.06 -7.17 8.83
CA ASN A 122 4.43 -8.58 8.84
C ASN A 122 5.59 -8.92 7.90
N ARG A 123 6.23 -7.92 7.29
CA ARG A 123 7.45 -8.12 6.50
C ARG A 123 8.52 -8.78 7.37
N LYS A 124 9.19 -9.80 6.82
CA LYS A 124 10.33 -10.42 7.51
C LYS A 124 11.47 -9.41 7.64
N GLU A 125 12.18 -9.40 8.76
CA GLU A 125 13.29 -8.47 9.03
C GLU A 125 14.32 -8.43 7.88
N LYS A 126 14.65 -9.58 7.30
CA LYS A 126 15.56 -9.65 6.13
C LYS A 126 15.04 -8.99 4.85
N ALA A 127 13.78 -8.57 4.81
CA ALA A 127 13.16 -7.85 3.70
C ALA A 127 13.01 -6.35 3.98
N VAL A 128 13.39 -5.91 5.18
CA VAL A 128 13.41 -4.50 5.59
C VAL A 128 14.85 -4.02 5.48
N LYS A 129 15.06 -2.89 4.85
CA LYS A 129 16.34 -2.20 4.79
C LYS A 129 16.32 -1.02 5.76
#